data_41b66835ce40f0b7c8a23fa1dcfe3159
#
_entry.id   41b66835ce40f0b7c8a23fa1dcfe3159
#
_cell.length_a   1.000
_cell.length_b   1.000
_cell.length_c   1.000
_cell.angle_alpha   90.00
_cell.angle_beta   90.00
_cell.angle_gamma   90.00
#
_symmetry.space_group_name_H-M   'P 1'
#
loop_
_entity.id
_entity.type
_entity.pdbx_description
1 polymer ?
#
loop_
_entity_poly.entity_id
_entity_poly.type
_entity_poly.pdbx_seq_one_letter_code
_entity_poly.pdbx_strand_id
1 'polypeptide(L)'
;MRKAHYTVRNKEVQEHAAGLLLRHLNLCDFSVKCTAQILLHVLFTAAARLTSIVATCLHLKNAPSKETIRKALLAGLPDYAKLQKALNRALAGDLPKPLRKRKQRMAIDLHLVPYYGEAWEDPKEIYRSQAKAGTNSFHAYASAYVVLQGQRYTVALTPVERGENMKTVVQRLLGIARTASVRPRLLLLDRGFYSVDVIRYLQAARVPFLMPAIARGRKPGNGKPAAGIRAFKEWKRSGWGSHQLVSGKRKATVSICVHCSKLRGQRRKRGRAAWVYAYWGLQPNSTRWVADTYRERFGIESSFRQLHQARITTCTRNPAIRLFYVALALILRNVWVWFHWERLSSPRRGRRLLRLERLRFKALLLWLQHMAESIFGVAEETPTERQGKLEYRA
;
A
#
# COMPACT_ATOMS: atom_id res chain seq x y z
N MET A 1 -24.74 -26.73 20.42
CA MET A 1 -24.34 -25.30 20.49
C MET A 1 -25.00 -24.54 19.34
N ARG A 2 -25.93 -23.61 19.62
CA ARG A 2 -26.53 -22.72 18.60
C ARG A 2 -25.42 -21.84 18.02
N LYS A 3 -25.21 -21.87 16.70
CA LYS A 3 -24.36 -20.93 15.99
C LYS A 3 -24.95 -19.54 16.16
N ALA A 4 -24.32 -18.69 16.97
CA ALA A 4 -24.69 -17.30 17.01
C ALA A 4 -24.52 -16.70 15.62
N HIS A 5 -25.60 -16.30 14.97
CA HIS A 5 -25.56 -15.57 13.71
C HIS A 5 -25.13 -14.14 14.01
N TYR A 6 -23.85 -13.84 13.79
CA TYR A 6 -23.34 -12.48 13.90
C TYR A 6 -23.56 -11.75 12.58
N THR A 7 -24.21 -10.60 12.64
CA THR A 7 -24.45 -9.73 11.49
C THR A 7 -23.59 -8.48 11.62
N VAL A 8 -22.77 -8.18 10.61
CA VAL A 8 -22.02 -6.92 10.54
C VAL A 8 -22.89 -5.86 9.90
N ARG A 9 -23.03 -4.70 10.55
CA ARG A 9 -23.83 -3.56 10.09
C ARG A 9 -22.93 -2.41 9.63
N ASN A 10 -23.44 -1.54 8.75
CA ASN A 10 -22.74 -0.35 8.27
C ASN A 10 -22.31 0.58 9.41
N LYS A 11 -23.15 0.77 10.43
CA LYS A 11 -22.87 1.55 11.63
C LYS A 11 -21.62 1.04 12.36
N GLU A 12 -21.50 -0.28 12.55
CA GLU A 12 -20.32 -0.88 13.18
C GLU A 12 -19.03 -0.62 12.36
N VAL A 13 -19.12 -0.66 11.03
CA VAL A 13 -17.98 -0.36 10.15
C VAL A 13 -17.56 1.09 10.28
N GLN A 14 -18.53 2.01 10.30
CA GLN A 14 -18.30 3.44 10.46
C GLN A 14 -17.66 3.74 11.82
N GLU A 15 -18.25 3.25 12.91
CA GLU A 15 -17.77 3.47 14.28
C GLU A 15 -16.35 2.90 14.47
N HIS A 16 -16.11 1.71 13.93
CA HIS A 16 -14.78 1.08 14.00
C HIS A 16 -13.72 1.89 13.22
N ALA A 17 -14.03 2.28 11.98
CA ALA A 17 -13.10 3.04 11.15
C ALA A 17 -12.83 4.44 11.74
N ALA A 18 -13.87 5.13 12.18
CA ALA A 18 -13.75 6.44 12.82
C ALA A 18 -13.01 6.35 14.17
N GLY A 19 -13.39 5.41 15.03
CA GLY A 19 -12.76 5.20 16.33
C GLY A 19 -11.28 4.85 16.21
N LEU A 20 -10.87 4.09 15.18
CA LEU A 20 -9.46 3.80 14.92
C LEU A 20 -8.67 5.07 14.58
N LEU A 21 -9.21 5.96 13.77
CA LEU A 21 -8.57 7.24 13.42
C LEU A 21 -8.54 8.19 14.60
N LEU A 22 -9.67 8.37 15.30
CA LEU A 22 -9.77 9.29 16.44
C LEU A 22 -8.86 8.90 17.61
N ARG A 23 -8.64 7.61 17.87
CA ARG A 23 -7.71 7.14 18.90
C ARG A 23 -6.24 7.49 18.63
N HIS A 24 -5.86 7.69 17.38
CA HIS A 24 -4.45 7.85 16.99
C HIS A 24 -4.15 9.23 16.39
N LEU A 25 -5.14 9.86 15.80
CA LEU A 25 -5.07 11.24 15.31
C LEU A 25 -5.92 12.08 16.25
N ASN A 26 -5.34 13.08 16.86
CA ASN A 26 -6.05 13.99 17.75
C ASN A 26 -6.93 14.95 16.93
N LEU A 27 -7.84 14.37 16.12
CA LEU A 27 -8.82 15.15 15.37
C LEU A 27 -9.82 15.70 16.39
N CYS A 28 -9.82 17.02 16.53
CA CYS A 28 -10.75 17.75 17.40
C CYS A 28 -11.90 18.32 16.59
N ASP A 29 -12.98 18.67 17.27
CA ASP A 29 -14.07 19.42 16.68
C ASP A 29 -13.55 20.80 16.29
N PHE A 30 -13.69 21.13 15.02
CA PHE A 30 -13.27 22.42 14.47
C PHE A 30 -14.31 23.51 14.74
N SER A 31 -15.58 23.11 14.72
CA SER A 31 -16.73 23.97 15.03
C SER A 31 -17.95 23.11 15.31
N VAL A 32 -19.02 23.71 15.82
CA VAL A 32 -20.33 23.03 16.02
C VAL A 32 -20.84 22.37 14.73
N LYS A 33 -20.59 23.01 13.58
CA LYS A 33 -21.00 22.50 12.25
C LYS A 33 -20.00 21.52 11.63
N CYS A 34 -18.81 21.36 12.21
CA CYS A 34 -17.76 20.48 11.67
C CYS A 34 -17.02 19.79 12.81
N THR A 35 -17.66 18.79 13.40
CA THR A 35 -17.04 17.90 14.39
C THR A 35 -16.05 16.95 13.70
N ALA A 36 -15.18 16.33 14.48
CA ALA A 36 -14.26 15.30 13.98
C ALA A 36 -15.00 14.12 13.30
N GLN A 37 -16.18 13.75 13.80
CA GLN A 37 -17.05 12.73 13.19
C GLN A 37 -17.56 13.18 11.82
N ILE A 38 -18.04 14.41 11.70
CA ILE A 38 -18.50 14.99 10.44
C ILE A 38 -17.37 15.03 9.41
N LEU A 39 -16.17 15.47 9.82
CA LEU A 39 -14.98 15.45 8.98
C LEU A 39 -14.70 14.02 8.44
N LEU A 40 -14.76 13.00 9.31
CA LEU A 40 -14.52 11.62 8.91
C LEU A 40 -15.61 11.09 7.95
N HIS A 41 -16.88 11.44 8.13
CA HIS A 41 -17.94 11.09 7.18
C HIS A 41 -17.64 11.62 5.78
N VAL A 42 -17.25 12.90 5.65
CA VAL A 42 -16.88 13.49 4.36
C VAL A 42 -15.65 12.81 3.76
N LEU A 43 -14.62 12.54 4.57
CA LEU A 43 -13.40 11.88 4.10
C LEU A 43 -13.65 10.43 3.65
N PHE A 44 -14.45 9.66 4.37
CA PHE A 44 -14.81 8.29 3.98
C PHE A 44 -15.64 8.26 2.70
N THR A 45 -16.56 9.21 2.54
CA THR A 45 -17.33 9.36 1.31
C THR A 45 -16.45 9.73 0.13
N ALA A 46 -15.53 10.69 0.30
CA ALA A 46 -14.55 11.04 -0.73
C ALA A 46 -13.69 9.84 -1.15
N ALA A 47 -13.26 9.04 -0.17
CA ALA A 47 -12.50 7.82 -0.42
C ALA A 47 -13.33 6.75 -1.14
N ALA A 48 -14.59 6.53 -0.74
CA ALA A 48 -15.49 5.56 -1.35
C ALA A 48 -15.86 5.90 -2.80
N ARG A 49 -16.03 7.18 -3.08
CA ARG A 49 -16.35 7.73 -4.42
C ARG A 49 -15.13 7.97 -5.30
N LEU A 50 -13.92 7.82 -4.78
CA LEU A 50 -12.66 8.12 -5.49
C LEU A 50 -12.58 9.57 -5.99
N THR A 51 -13.12 10.48 -5.23
CA THR A 51 -13.28 11.87 -5.63
C THR A 51 -12.56 12.83 -4.67
N SER A 52 -12.63 14.12 -4.95
CA SER A 52 -12.08 15.16 -4.09
C SER A 52 -13.05 15.53 -2.95
N ILE A 53 -12.54 16.20 -1.91
CA ILE A 53 -13.37 16.81 -0.87
C ILE A 53 -14.38 17.78 -1.48
N VAL A 54 -13.96 18.58 -2.46
CA VAL A 54 -14.85 19.55 -3.15
C VAL A 54 -16.05 18.85 -3.76
N ALA A 55 -15.81 17.84 -4.59
CA ALA A 55 -16.89 17.09 -5.23
C ALA A 55 -17.76 16.30 -4.21
N THR A 56 -17.18 15.91 -3.09
CA THR A 56 -17.93 15.25 -2.01
C THR A 56 -18.86 16.23 -1.29
N CYS A 57 -18.39 17.44 -0.98
CA CYS A 57 -19.23 18.48 -0.37
C CYS A 57 -20.34 18.97 -1.32
N LEU A 58 -20.13 18.93 -2.63
CA LEU A 58 -21.18 19.19 -3.61
C LEU A 58 -22.21 18.05 -3.69
N HIS A 59 -21.79 16.81 -3.45
CA HIS A 59 -22.68 15.65 -3.46
C HIS A 59 -23.54 15.55 -2.19
N LEU A 60 -23.01 15.95 -1.05
CA LEU A 60 -23.71 15.88 0.24
C LEU A 60 -24.43 17.20 0.53
N LYS A 61 -25.76 17.22 0.44
CA LYS A 61 -26.61 18.44 0.48
C LYS A 61 -26.34 19.35 1.69
N ASN A 62 -26.30 18.78 2.89
CA ASN A 62 -26.17 19.50 4.15
C ASN A 62 -24.77 19.35 4.80
N ALA A 63 -23.77 18.93 4.04
CA ALA A 63 -22.41 18.84 4.55
C ALA A 63 -21.81 20.25 4.74
N PRO A 64 -20.83 20.42 5.65
CA PRO A 64 -20.08 21.66 5.77
C PRO A 64 -19.42 22.04 4.44
N SER A 65 -19.17 23.35 4.25
CA SER A 65 -18.52 23.83 3.03
C SER A 65 -17.15 23.18 2.82
N LYS A 66 -16.72 23.11 1.56
CA LYS A 66 -15.40 22.58 1.20
C LYS A 66 -14.26 23.31 1.91
N GLU A 67 -14.40 24.61 2.13
CA GLU A 67 -13.44 25.46 2.86
C GLU A 67 -13.39 25.08 4.34
N THR A 68 -14.56 24.85 4.98
CA THR A 68 -14.65 24.42 6.38
C THR A 68 -13.97 23.05 6.55
N ILE A 69 -14.27 22.09 5.69
CA ILE A 69 -13.66 20.76 5.72
C ILE A 69 -12.13 20.83 5.52
N ARG A 70 -11.64 21.66 4.59
CA ARG A 70 -10.19 21.85 4.38
C ARG A 70 -9.51 22.49 5.59
N LYS A 71 -10.12 23.53 6.19
CA LYS A 71 -9.60 24.18 7.41
C LYS A 71 -9.60 23.20 8.59
N ALA A 72 -10.68 22.46 8.79
CA ALA A 72 -10.78 21.44 9.83
C ALA A 72 -9.72 20.34 9.67
N LEU A 73 -9.49 19.86 8.45
CA LEU A 73 -8.45 18.89 8.18
C LEU A 73 -7.05 19.44 8.48
N LEU A 74 -6.74 20.65 8.04
CA LEU A 74 -5.44 21.30 8.29
C LEU A 74 -5.20 21.55 9.78
N ALA A 75 -6.21 22.03 10.51
CA ALA A 75 -6.12 22.27 11.94
C ALA A 75 -6.00 20.98 12.76
N GLY A 76 -6.64 19.89 12.30
CA GLY A 76 -6.64 18.60 12.99
C GLY A 76 -5.42 17.72 12.70
N LEU A 77 -4.61 18.03 11.68
CA LEU A 77 -3.41 17.24 11.39
C LEU A 77 -2.20 17.79 12.16
N PRO A 78 -1.47 16.96 12.90
CA PRO A 78 -0.23 17.35 13.54
C PRO A 78 0.88 17.59 12.52
N ASP A 79 2.03 18.10 12.96
CA ASP A 79 3.22 18.22 12.11
C ASP A 79 3.55 16.88 11.40
N TYR A 80 4.24 16.96 10.26
CA TYR A 80 4.45 15.82 9.37
C TYR A 80 5.06 14.60 10.04
N ALA A 81 6.05 14.79 10.94
CA ALA A 81 6.72 13.69 11.61
C ALA A 81 5.82 13.02 12.67
N LYS A 82 5.04 13.81 13.41
CA LYS A 82 4.05 13.30 14.36
C LYS A 82 2.90 12.62 13.63
N LEU A 83 2.43 13.20 12.51
CA LEU A 83 1.42 12.61 11.65
C LEU A 83 1.84 11.22 11.16
N GLN A 84 3.05 11.07 10.64
CA GLN A 84 3.57 9.79 10.19
C GLN A 84 3.56 8.74 11.32
N LYS A 85 3.96 9.11 12.53
CA LYS A 85 3.93 8.22 13.71
C LYS A 85 2.48 7.83 14.07
N ALA A 86 1.57 8.80 14.08
CA ALA A 86 0.16 8.59 14.39
C ALA A 86 -0.53 7.66 13.38
N LEU A 87 -0.31 7.89 12.10
CA LEU A 87 -0.83 7.05 11.02
C LEU A 87 -0.30 5.60 11.09
N ASN A 88 0.97 5.43 11.43
CA ASN A 88 1.54 4.09 11.62
C ASN A 88 0.95 3.39 12.86
N ARG A 89 0.66 4.11 13.94
CA ARG A 89 -0.08 3.56 15.08
C ARG A 89 -1.50 3.13 14.67
N ALA A 90 -2.20 3.95 13.89
CA ALA A 90 -3.53 3.61 13.36
C ALA A 90 -3.48 2.38 12.44
N LEU A 91 -2.52 2.27 11.54
CA LEU A 91 -2.32 1.09 10.68
C LEU A 91 -2.12 -0.20 11.49
N ALA A 92 -1.44 -0.13 12.62
CA ALA A 92 -1.16 -1.28 13.48
C ALA A 92 -2.14 -1.43 14.65
N GLY A 93 -3.09 -0.51 14.83
CA GLY A 93 -3.93 -0.40 16.03
C GLY A 93 -4.73 -1.66 16.32
N ASP A 94 -5.44 -2.15 15.35
CA ASP A 94 -6.32 -3.32 15.48
C ASP A 94 -5.74 -4.58 14.81
N LEU A 95 -4.40 -4.70 14.84
CA LEU A 95 -3.72 -5.87 14.30
C LEU A 95 -4.15 -7.14 15.05
N PRO A 96 -4.68 -8.17 14.36
CA PRO A 96 -5.09 -9.42 14.99
C PRO A 96 -3.98 -10.03 15.87
N LYS A 97 -4.31 -10.42 17.10
CA LYS A 97 -3.36 -10.95 18.09
C LYS A 97 -2.40 -12.02 17.55
N PRO A 98 -2.84 -13.01 16.71
CA PRO A 98 -1.94 -14.01 16.17
C PRO A 98 -0.81 -13.44 15.30
N LEU A 99 -1.02 -12.27 14.68
CA LEU A 99 -0.02 -11.63 13.82
C LEU A 99 1.13 -11.00 14.63
N ARG A 100 0.90 -10.68 15.91
CA ARG A 100 1.93 -10.17 16.84
C ARG A 100 2.72 -11.31 17.51
N LYS A 101 2.09 -12.46 17.71
CA LYS A 101 2.69 -13.58 18.47
C LYS A 101 3.72 -14.39 17.68
N ARG A 102 3.65 -14.42 16.37
CA ARG A 102 4.52 -15.24 15.50
C ARG A 102 5.20 -14.37 14.45
N LYS A 103 6.40 -14.78 14.02
CA LYS A 103 7.04 -14.18 12.84
C LYS A 103 6.19 -14.39 11.60
N GLN A 104 6.01 -13.35 10.79
CA GLN A 104 5.09 -13.31 9.65
C GLN A 104 5.81 -13.36 8.30
N ARG A 105 5.12 -13.81 7.24
CA ARG A 105 5.49 -13.44 5.88
C ARG A 105 5.11 -11.99 5.66
N MET A 106 6.10 -11.18 5.37
CA MET A 106 5.92 -9.75 5.12
C MET A 106 6.36 -9.42 3.71
N ALA A 107 5.81 -8.37 3.15
CA ALA A 107 6.33 -7.81 1.92
C ALA A 107 6.43 -6.29 2.02
N ILE A 108 7.35 -5.72 1.24
CA ILE A 108 7.51 -4.28 1.07
C ILE A 108 7.17 -3.94 -0.38
N ASP A 109 6.44 -2.84 -0.54
CA ASP A 109 6.02 -2.33 -1.83
C ASP A 109 6.21 -0.81 -1.90
N LEU A 110 6.53 -0.31 -3.11
CA LEU A 110 6.68 1.11 -3.39
C LEU A 110 5.47 1.62 -4.18
N HIS A 111 4.78 2.61 -3.63
CA HIS A 111 3.61 3.25 -4.22
C HIS A 111 4.02 4.58 -4.85
N LEU A 112 3.87 4.70 -6.15
CA LEU A 112 4.11 5.93 -6.91
C LEU A 112 2.76 6.56 -7.25
N VAL A 113 2.46 7.70 -6.64
CA VAL A 113 1.25 8.48 -6.90
C VAL A 113 1.61 9.56 -7.92
N PRO A 114 1.09 9.52 -9.16
CA PRO A 114 1.39 10.51 -10.19
C PRO A 114 1.14 11.93 -9.69
N TYR A 115 2.03 12.84 -10.05
CA TYR A 115 1.98 14.23 -9.67
C TYR A 115 2.37 15.13 -10.84
N TYR A 116 1.65 16.23 -11.01
CA TYR A 116 1.80 17.13 -12.15
C TYR A 116 2.14 18.58 -11.72
N GLY A 117 2.30 18.80 -10.42
CA GLY A 117 2.62 20.12 -9.85
C GLY A 117 4.07 20.22 -9.40
N GLU A 118 4.34 21.29 -8.67
CA GLU A 118 5.63 21.59 -8.05
C GLU A 118 5.67 21.05 -6.61
N ALA A 119 6.90 20.91 -6.05
CA ALA A 119 7.09 20.59 -4.64
C ALA A 119 6.46 21.67 -3.73
N TRP A 120 6.14 21.29 -2.50
CA TRP A 120 5.63 22.23 -1.48
C TRP A 120 6.77 23.08 -0.93
N GLU A 121 7.76 22.46 -0.32
CA GLU A 121 8.90 23.11 0.31
C GLU A 121 10.24 22.56 -0.22
N ASP A 122 10.40 21.22 -0.28
CA ASP A 122 11.63 20.55 -0.71
C ASP A 122 11.43 19.82 -2.06
N PRO A 123 12.23 20.12 -3.09
CA PRO A 123 12.21 19.39 -4.34
C PRO A 123 12.41 17.85 -4.20
N LYS A 124 12.96 17.38 -3.07
CA LYS A 124 13.11 15.94 -2.77
C LYS A 124 11.79 15.23 -2.54
N GLU A 125 10.72 15.95 -2.20
CA GLU A 125 9.36 15.41 -2.09
C GLU A 125 8.89 14.77 -3.40
N ILE A 126 9.41 15.24 -4.54
CA ILE A 126 9.04 14.76 -5.85
C ILE A 126 9.99 13.66 -6.30
N TYR A 127 9.56 12.44 -6.15
CA TYR A 127 10.28 11.25 -6.61
C TYR A 127 10.24 11.15 -8.13
N ARG A 128 11.38 10.84 -8.77
CA ARG A 128 11.48 10.67 -10.22
C ARG A 128 11.56 9.19 -10.59
N SER A 129 10.76 8.77 -11.56
CA SER A 129 10.73 7.39 -12.05
C SER A 129 10.40 7.38 -13.55
N GLN A 130 10.37 6.19 -14.14
CA GLN A 130 9.86 6.02 -15.50
C GLN A 130 8.47 6.61 -15.63
N ALA A 131 8.18 7.26 -16.74
CA ALA A 131 6.91 7.90 -16.99
C ALA A 131 5.74 6.92 -16.84
N LYS A 132 4.72 7.33 -16.08
CA LYS A 132 3.44 6.64 -15.92
C LYS A 132 2.34 7.67 -15.86
N ALA A 133 1.22 7.39 -16.51
CA ALA A 133 0.07 8.31 -16.55
C ALA A 133 0.46 9.72 -16.99
N GLY A 134 1.34 9.87 -18.00
CA GLY A 134 1.74 11.17 -18.56
C GLY A 134 2.74 11.98 -17.73
N THR A 135 3.27 11.45 -16.62
CA THR A 135 4.29 12.14 -15.81
C THR A 135 5.43 11.23 -15.40
N ASN A 136 6.61 11.81 -15.15
CA ASN A 136 7.77 11.16 -14.51
C ASN A 136 7.93 11.60 -13.04
N SER A 137 7.01 12.42 -12.52
CA SER A 137 7.00 12.98 -11.17
C SER A 137 5.97 12.29 -10.30
N PHE A 138 6.35 11.92 -9.09
CA PHE A 138 5.49 11.15 -8.20
C PHE A 138 5.69 11.60 -6.74
N HIS A 139 4.64 11.53 -5.93
CA HIS A 139 4.81 11.34 -4.51
C HIS A 139 4.98 9.84 -4.25
N ALA A 140 6.10 9.45 -3.67
CA ALA A 140 6.44 8.06 -3.44
C ALA A 140 6.24 7.68 -1.96
N TYR A 141 5.62 6.52 -1.74
CA TYR A 141 5.40 5.96 -0.41
C TYR A 141 5.79 4.49 -0.42
N ALA A 142 6.50 4.04 0.60
CA ALA A 142 6.77 2.63 0.79
C ALA A 142 5.93 2.09 1.95
N SER A 143 5.37 0.90 1.77
CA SER A 143 4.59 0.23 2.81
C SER A 143 5.11 -1.18 3.08
N ALA A 144 5.08 -1.58 4.36
CA ALA A 144 5.28 -2.96 4.76
C ALA A 144 3.95 -3.57 5.22
N TYR A 145 3.67 -4.79 4.79
CA TYR A 145 2.42 -5.47 5.10
C TYR A 145 2.65 -6.96 5.38
N VAL A 146 1.76 -7.53 6.19
CA VAL A 146 1.69 -8.97 6.43
C VAL A 146 0.79 -9.59 5.37
N VAL A 147 1.22 -10.73 4.82
CA VAL A 147 0.40 -11.55 3.93
C VAL A 147 -0.44 -12.49 4.77
N LEU A 148 -1.74 -12.27 4.79
CA LEU A 148 -2.70 -13.01 5.59
C LEU A 148 -3.72 -13.71 4.67
N GLN A 149 -3.50 -15.00 4.39
CA GLN A 149 -4.37 -15.79 3.51
C GLN A 149 -4.73 -15.07 2.19
N GLY A 150 -3.73 -14.54 1.49
CA GLY A 150 -3.92 -13.81 0.24
C GLY A 150 -4.40 -12.36 0.41
N GLN A 151 -4.60 -11.89 1.63
CA GLN A 151 -4.93 -10.49 1.91
C GLN A 151 -3.75 -9.76 2.55
N ARG A 152 -3.69 -8.44 2.33
CA ARG A 152 -2.71 -7.56 2.96
C ARG A 152 -3.26 -6.96 4.23
N TYR A 153 -2.47 -6.96 5.27
CA TYR A 153 -2.64 -6.10 6.42
C TYR A 153 -1.41 -5.19 6.51
N THR A 154 -1.58 -3.91 6.20
CA THR A 154 -0.48 -2.94 6.21
C THR A 154 -0.11 -2.58 7.64
N VAL A 155 1.17 -2.68 7.98
CA VAL A 155 1.67 -2.45 9.35
C VAL A 155 2.64 -1.27 9.43
N ALA A 156 3.16 -0.81 8.29
CA ALA A 156 4.05 0.34 8.23
C ALA A 156 3.89 1.09 6.91
N LEU A 157 3.99 2.41 6.97
CA LEU A 157 3.97 3.33 5.86
C LEU A 157 5.03 4.41 6.07
N THR A 158 5.76 4.76 5.03
CA THR A 158 6.73 5.86 5.06
C THR A 158 6.79 6.56 3.72
N PRO A 159 6.96 7.89 3.67
CA PRO A 159 7.31 8.59 2.45
C PRO A 159 8.70 8.16 1.97
N VAL A 160 8.95 8.31 0.69
CA VAL A 160 10.25 8.05 0.05
C VAL A 160 10.64 9.27 -0.75
N GLU A 161 11.79 9.85 -0.41
CA GLU A 161 12.32 11.06 -1.05
C GLU A 161 13.12 10.70 -2.31
N ARG A 162 13.27 11.70 -3.17
CA ARG A 162 14.12 11.59 -4.35
C ARG A 162 15.57 11.32 -3.94
N GLY A 163 16.18 10.28 -4.52
CA GLY A 163 17.56 9.91 -4.23
C GLY A 163 17.78 9.15 -2.93
N GLU A 164 16.71 8.90 -2.15
CA GLU A 164 16.84 8.15 -0.92
C GLU A 164 17.30 6.70 -1.16
N ASN A 165 18.22 6.23 -0.32
CA ASN A 165 18.71 4.86 -0.41
C ASN A 165 17.63 3.86 0.06
N MET A 166 17.33 2.88 -0.78
CA MET A 166 16.33 1.85 -0.46
C MET A 166 16.67 1.04 0.79
N LYS A 167 17.94 0.95 1.19
CA LYS A 167 18.34 0.39 2.49
C LYS A 167 17.69 1.15 3.65
N THR A 168 17.77 2.49 3.62
CA THR A 168 17.19 3.36 4.67
C THR A 168 15.67 3.20 4.72
N VAL A 169 15.01 3.12 3.57
CA VAL A 169 13.56 2.87 3.47
C VAL A 169 13.17 1.53 4.10
N VAL A 170 13.88 0.44 3.75
CA VAL A 170 13.64 -0.90 4.32
C VAL A 170 13.89 -0.90 5.83
N GLN A 171 14.96 -0.26 6.27
CA GLN A 171 15.36 -0.15 7.67
C GLN A 171 14.28 0.56 8.50
N ARG A 172 13.77 1.69 7.98
CA ARG A 172 12.68 2.48 8.60
C ARG A 172 11.38 1.68 8.69
N LEU A 173 10.97 1.01 7.60
CA LEU A 173 9.75 0.18 7.60
C LEU A 173 9.83 -1.01 8.57
N LEU A 174 10.97 -1.70 8.62
CA LEU A 174 11.16 -2.81 9.57
C LEU A 174 11.23 -2.30 11.02
N GLY A 175 11.76 -1.10 11.25
CA GLY A 175 11.72 -0.41 12.56
C GLY A 175 10.27 -0.14 12.99
N ILE A 176 9.46 0.47 12.12
CA ILE A 176 8.03 0.74 12.38
C ILE A 176 7.26 -0.57 12.63
N ALA A 177 7.44 -1.60 11.79
CA ALA A 177 6.79 -2.89 12.00
C ALA A 177 7.17 -3.54 13.34
N ARG A 178 8.43 -3.36 13.78
CA ARG A 178 8.90 -3.86 15.09
C ARG A 178 8.21 -3.15 16.26
N THR A 179 7.97 -1.84 16.19
CA THR A 179 7.20 -1.13 17.22
C THR A 179 5.76 -1.63 17.31
N ALA A 180 5.19 -2.11 16.20
CA ALA A 180 3.89 -2.79 16.16
C ALA A 180 3.95 -4.28 16.60
N SER A 181 5.09 -4.75 17.13
CA SER A 181 5.35 -6.15 17.51
C SER A 181 5.26 -7.14 16.33
N VAL A 182 5.43 -6.67 15.09
CA VAL A 182 5.45 -7.52 13.91
C VAL A 182 6.88 -7.76 13.45
N ARG A 183 7.25 -9.04 13.32
CA ARG A 183 8.59 -9.46 12.90
C ARG A 183 8.52 -10.32 11.64
N PRO A 184 9.41 -10.13 10.67
CA PRO A 184 9.42 -10.97 9.47
C PRO A 184 10.00 -12.36 9.76
N ARG A 185 9.30 -13.41 9.31
CA ARG A 185 9.85 -14.74 9.11
C ARG A 185 10.49 -14.83 7.72
N LEU A 186 9.90 -14.18 6.76
CA LEU A 186 10.35 -14.05 5.38
C LEU A 186 9.91 -12.69 4.86
N LEU A 187 10.83 -11.95 4.27
CA LEU A 187 10.57 -10.66 3.62
C LEU A 187 10.57 -10.83 2.10
N LEU A 188 9.43 -10.54 1.49
CA LEU A 188 9.26 -10.51 0.03
C LEU A 188 9.45 -9.07 -0.46
N LEU A 189 10.38 -8.88 -1.38
CA LEU A 189 10.74 -7.55 -1.88
C LEU A 189 10.54 -7.48 -3.39
N ASP A 190 10.24 -6.28 -3.90
CA ASP A 190 10.23 -6.06 -5.33
C ASP A 190 11.64 -5.95 -5.89
N ARG A 191 11.72 -6.08 -7.20
CA ARG A 191 12.96 -5.91 -7.97
C ARG A 191 13.68 -4.59 -7.70
N GLY A 192 12.94 -3.51 -7.39
CA GLY A 192 13.50 -2.20 -7.05
C GLY A 192 14.41 -2.20 -5.82
N PHE A 193 14.27 -3.19 -4.94
CA PHE A 193 15.10 -3.34 -3.73
C PHE A 193 16.36 -4.21 -3.95
N TYR A 194 16.59 -4.73 -5.17
CA TYR A 194 17.75 -5.57 -5.47
C TYR A 194 19.04 -4.74 -5.58
N SER A 195 19.68 -4.52 -4.43
CA SER A 195 20.93 -3.76 -4.33
C SER A 195 21.85 -4.35 -3.25
N VAL A 196 23.16 -4.08 -3.37
CA VAL A 196 24.16 -4.54 -2.40
C VAL A 196 23.83 -4.04 -1.00
N ASP A 197 23.40 -2.79 -0.87
CA ASP A 197 23.13 -2.18 0.44
C ASP A 197 21.93 -2.79 1.15
N VAL A 198 20.83 -3.04 0.43
CA VAL A 198 19.65 -3.71 0.98
C VAL A 198 20.00 -5.14 1.39
N ILE A 199 20.70 -5.89 0.53
CA ILE A 199 21.07 -7.28 0.78
C ILE A 199 21.96 -7.38 2.02
N ARG A 200 23.03 -6.58 2.09
CA ARG A 200 23.93 -6.55 3.24
C ARG A 200 23.20 -6.21 4.54
N TYR A 201 22.31 -5.23 4.48
CA TYR A 201 21.51 -4.87 5.66
C TYR A 201 20.65 -6.03 6.14
N LEU A 202 19.92 -6.69 5.22
CA LEU A 202 19.04 -7.81 5.58
C LEU A 202 19.83 -9.03 6.10
N GLN A 203 21.01 -9.31 5.54
CA GLN A 203 21.92 -10.35 6.01
C GLN A 203 22.45 -10.04 7.41
N ALA A 204 22.93 -8.83 7.65
CA ALA A 204 23.39 -8.37 8.97
C ALA A 204 22.27 -8.38 10.03
N ALA A 205 21.05 -8.00 9.63
CA ALA A 205 19.87 -8.05 10.49
C ALA A 205 19.28 -9.46 10.65
N ARG A 206 19.86 -10.47 10.02
CA ARG A 206 19.39 -11.88 10.01
C ARG A 206 17.91 -12.00 9.60
N VAL A 207 17.49 -11.21 8.59
CA VAL A 207 16.14 -11.23 8.04
C VAL A 207 16.15 -12.06 6.76
N PRO A 208 15.52 -13.26 6.73
CA PRO A 208 15.37 -14.03 5.50
C PRO A 208 14.59 -13.26 4.45
N PHE A 209 15.04 -13.30 3.20
CA PHE A 209 14.39 -12.57 2.12
C PHE A 209 14.34 -13.36 0.80
N LEU A 210 13.41 -12.95 -0.05
CA LEU A 210 13.24 -13.44 -1.41
C LEU A 210 12.83 -12.27 -2.31
N MET A 211 13.54 -12.06 -3.43
CA MET A 211 13.27 -11.01 -4.40
C MET A 211 13.69 -11.43 -5.82
N PRO A 212 13.11 -10.85 -6.89
CA PRO A 212 13.60 -11.08 -8.24
C PRO A 212 14.96 -10.42 -8.43
N ALA A 213 15.87 -11.13 -9.06
CA ALA A 213 17.17 -10.58 -9.42
C ALA A 213 17.06 -9.70 -10.69
N ILE A 214 17.72 -8.55 -10.66
CA ILE A 214 17.81 -7.66 -11.85
C ILE A 214 18.79 -8.27 -12.84
N ALA A 215 18.41 -8.35 -14.11
CA ALA A 215 19.24 -8.84 -15.20
C ALA A 215 20.39 -7.85 -15.52
N ARG A 216 21.39 -7.83 -14.64
CA ARG A 216 22.65 -7.08 -14.82
C ARG A 216 23.75 -8.01 -15.32
N GLY A 217 24.78 -7.41 -15.95
CA GLY A 217 25.90 -8.12 -16.54
C GLY A 217 25.92 -8.01 -18.08
N ARG A 218 26.97 -8.55 -18.70
CA ARG A 218 27.16 -8.55 -20.16
C ARG A 218 26.03 -9.33 -20.85
N LYS A 219 25.51 -8.77 -21.93
CA LYS A 219 24.62 -9.48 -22.85
C LYS A 219 25.44 -10.50 -23.67
N PRO A 220 24.83 -11.63 -24.10
CA PRO A 220 25.48 -12.52 -25.05
C PRO A 220 25.69 -11.78 -26.41
N GLY A 221 26.79 -12.03 -27.09
CA GLY A 221 27.09 -11.43 -28.38
C GLY A 221 28.60 -11.41 -28.67
N ASN A 222 28.99 -11.28 -29.93
CA ASN A 222 30.38 -11.25 -30.39
C ASN A 222 31.24 -12.40 -29.85
N GLY A 223 30.72 -13.64 -29.90
CA GLY A 223 31.41 -14.83 -29.40
C GLY A 223 31.56 -14.94 -27.87
N LYS A 224 31.07 -13.95 -27.10
CA LYS A 224 31.18 -13.94 -25.64
C LYS A 224 29.85 -14.32 -24.98
N PRO A 225 29.84 -15.25 -24.01
CA PRO A 225 28.64 -15.65 -23.31
C PRO A 225 28.09 -14.52 -22.40
N ALA A 226 26.81 -14.63 -22.01
CA ALA A 226 26.23 -13.75 -21.00
C ALA A 226 26.99 -13.88 -19.67
N ALA A 227 27.06 -12.79 -18.91
CA ALA A 227 27.69 -12.77 -17.60
C ALA A 227 26.77 -12.15 -16.53
N GLY A 228 27.08 -12.40 -15.25
CA GLY A 228 26.29 -11.93 -14.12
C GLY A 228 24.91 -12.58 -14.07
N ILE A 229 23.89 -11.85 -13.63
CA ILE A 229 22.50 -12.37 -13.55
C ILE A 229 21.93 -12.72 -14.94
N ARG A 230 22.44 -12.11 -16.02
CA ARG A 230 22.03 -12.46 -17.39
C ARG A 230 22.36 -13.90 -17.74
N ALA A 231 23.50 -14.44 -17.27
CA ALA A 231 23.88 -15.84 -17.50
C ALA A 231 22.83 -16.82 -16.96
N PHE A 232 22.23 -16.53 -15.81
CA PHE A 232 21.14 -17.36 -15.26
C PHE A 232 19.85 -17.30 -16.07
N LYS A 233 19.62 -16.23 -16.85
CA LYS A 233 18.45 -16.14 -17.73
C LYS A 233 18.55 -17.01 -18.98
N GLU A 234 19.75 -17.41 -19.36
CA GLU A 234 20.00 -18.30 -20.49
C GLU A 234 19.76 -19.78 -20.12
N TRP A 235 19.55 -20.07 -18.83
CA TRP A 235 19.33 -21.44 -18.38
C TRP A 235 18.03 -22.01 -18.96
N LYS A 236 18.18 -23.20 -19.59
CA LYS A 236 17.04 -23.94 -20.17
C LYS A 236 16.34 -24.83 -19.15
N ARG A 237 16.96 -25.12 -18.01
CA ARG A 237 16.43 -25.95 -16.91
C ARG A 237 16.44 -25.15 -15.61
N SER A 238 15.48 -25.49 -14.75
CA SER A 238 15.43 -24.96 -13.38
C SER A 238 16.62 -25.46 -12.57
N GLY A 239 17.16 -24.60 -11.69
CA GLY A 239 18.32 -24.98 -10.89
C GLY A 239 18.67 -23.92 -9.85
N TRP A 240 19.78 -24.17 -9.17
CA TRP A 240 20.30 -23.38 -8.08
C TRP A 240 21.68 -22.86 -8.41
N GLY A 241 22.02 -21.71 -7.93
CA GLY A 241 23.32 -21.09 -8.07
C GLY A 241 23.59 -20.08 -6.97
N SER A 242 24.70 -19.40 -7.08
CA SER A 242 25.05 -18.27 -6.23
C SER A 242 25.50 -17.11 -7.09
N HIS A 243 25.37 -15.90 -6.57
CA HIS A 243 25.83 -14.71 -7.26
C HIS A 243 26.38 -13.69 -6.26
N GLN A 244 27.54 -13.14 -6.57
CA GLN A 244 28.12 -12.05 -5.82
C GLN A 244 27.80 -10.74 -6.53
N LEU A 245 27.05 -9.87 -5.84
CA LEU A 245 26.81 -8.49 -6.27
C LEU A 245 27.99 -7.62 -5.80
N VAL A 246 28.39 -6.70 -6.63
CA VAL A 246 29.46 -5.72 -6.33
C VAL A 246 28.94 -4.31 -6.57
N SER A 247 29.24 -3.38 -5.66
CA SER A 247 28.96 -1.96 -5.78
C SER A 247 30.11 -1.17 -5.15
N GLY A 248 31.03 -0.67 -5.98
CA GLY A 248 32.32 -0.13 -5.52
C GLY A 248 33.09 -1.20 -4.72
N LYS A 249 33.55 -0.86 -3.53
CA LYS A 249 34.26 -1.77 -2.62
C LYS A 249 33.34 -2.75 -1.86
N ARG A 250 32.00 -2.56 -1.95
CA ARG A 250 31.04 -3.38 -1.21
C ARG A 250 30.60 -4.59 -2.02
N LYS A 251 30.54 -5.75 -1.35
CA LYS A 251 30.12 -7.03 -1.94
C LYS A 251 29.02 -7.66 -1.13
N ALA A 252 28.11 -8.41 -1.77
CA ALA A 252 27.09 -9.21 -1.13
C ALA A 252 26.87 -10.49 -1.93
N THR A 253 26.90 -11.65 -1.27
CA THR A 253 26.62 -12.93 -1.91
C THR A 253 25.21 -13.37 -1.58
N VAL A 254 24.48 -13.86 -2.58
CA VAL A 254 23.12 -14.37 -2.46
C VAL A 254 23.00 -15.71 -3.16
N SER A 255 22.11 -16.55 -2.65
CA SER A 255 21.67 -17.75 -3.38
C SER A 255 20.73 -17.34 -4.51
N ILE A 256 20.86 -18.02 -5.64
CA ILE A 256 20.04 -17.81 -6.84
C ILE A 256 19.19 -19.05 -7.09
N CYS A 257 17.91 -18.82 -7.34
CA CYS A 257 16.98 -19.82 -7.85
C CYS A 257 16.57 -19.44 -9.27
N VAL A 258 16.78 -20.31 -10.23
CA VAL A 258 16.25 -20.20 -11.59
C VAL A 258 15.05 -21.13 -11.70
N HIS A 259 13.88 -20.57 -11.96
CA HIS A 259 12.67 -21.34 -12.23
C HIS A 259 12.26 -21.18 -13.68
N CYS A 260 12.37 -22.26 -14.46
CA CYS A 260 11.94 -22.29 -15.86
C CYS A 260 10.48 -22.76 -15.95
N SER A 261 9.63 -21.99 -16.59
CA SER A 261 8.23 -22.35 -16.82
C SER A 261 7.83 -22.14 -18.28
N LYS A 262 6.88 -22.94 -18.75
CA LYS A 262 6.24 -22.71 -20.06
C LYS A 262 5.39 -21.44 -19.98
N LEU A 263 5.50 -20.59 -20.99
CA LEU A 263 4.67 -19.40 -21.12
C LEU A 263 3.26 -19.83 -21.58
N ARG A 264 2.20 -19.29 -20.94
CA ARG A 264 0.80 -19.52 -21.29
C ARG A 264 0.24 -18.31 -22.07
N GLY A 265 -0.79 -18.54 -22.90
CA GLY A 265 -1.49 -17.51 -23.66
C GLY A 265 -0.76 -17.08 -24.95
N GLN A 266 -1.00 -15.86 -25.42
CA GLN A 266 -0.41 -15.31 -26.67
C GLN A 266 1.12 -15.31 -26.69
N ARG A 267 1.78 -15.42 -25.54
CA ARG A 267 3.24 -15.56 -25.41
C ARG A 267 3.74 -16.99 -25.59
N ARG A 268 2.86 -17.95 -25.90
CA ARG A 268 3.21 -19.37 -26.16
C ARG A 268 4.27 -19.53 -27.27
N LYS A 269 4.28 -18.63 -28.27
CA LYS A 269 5.28 -18.59 -29.35
C LYS A 269 6.71 -18.29 -28.84
N ARG A 270 6.89 -17.79 -27.59
CA ARG A 270 8.21 -17.43 -27.03
C ARG A 270 8.87 -18.52 -26.18
N GLY A 271 8.35 -19.75 -26.17
CA GLY A 271 8.98 -20.87 -25.49
C GLY A 271 8.94 -20.81 -23.96
N ARG A 272 10.05 -21.10 -23.29
CA ARG A 272 10.20 -21.11 -21.84
C ARG A 272 10.73 -19.77 -21.33
N ALA A 273 10.25 -19.33 -20.17
CA ALA A 273 10.81 -18.19 -19.46
C ALA A 273 11.60 -18.67 -18.23
N ALA A 274 12.81 -18.15 -18.07
CA ALA A 274 13.61 -18.32 -16.87
C ALA A 274 13.37 -17.15 -15.91
N TRP A 275 12.80 -17.45 -14.75
CA TRP A 275 12.60 -16.52 -13.65
C TRP A 275 13.74 -16.65 -12.67
N VAL A 276 14.47 -15.57 -12.43
CA VAL A 276 15.65 -15.57 -11.56
C VAL A 276 15.32 -14.85 -10.27
N TYR A 277 15.46 -15.56 -9.16
CA TYR A 277 15.22 -15.06 -7.81
C TYR A 277 16.50 -15.09 -7.00
N ALA A 278 16.74 -14.02 -6.25
CA ALA A 278 17.78 -13.96 -5.23
C ALA A 278 17.13 -14.17 -3.85
N TYR A 279 17.74 -14.97 -3.01
CA TYR A 279 17.26 -15.25 -1.67
C TYR A 279 18.42 -15.48 -0.69
N TRP A 280 18.11 -15.33 0.60
CA TRP A 280 19.03 -15.63 1.69
C TRP A 280 18.25 -16.06 2.95
N GLY A 281 18.86 -16.92 3.77
CA GLY A 281 18.26 -17.39 5.03
C GLY A 281 17.07 -18.33 4.85
N LEU A 282 16.94 -18.96 3.68
CA LEU A 282 15.91 -19.93 3.32
C LEU A 282 16.53 -21.26 2.93
N GLN A 283 15.80 -22.33 3.20
CA GLN A 283 16.09 -23.69 2.69
C GLN A 283 14.90 -24.15 1.83
N PRO A 284 14.81 -23.70 0.57
CA PRO A 284 13.70 -24.07 -0.29
C PRO A 284 13.82 -25.53 -0.74
N ASN A 285 12.70 -26.25 -0.73
CA ASN A 285 12.63 -27.65 -1.16
C ASN A 285 12.54 -27.81 -2.69
N SER A 286 12.14 -26.78 -3.42
CA SER A 286 12.05 -26.79 -4.89
C SER A 286 12.07 -25.38 -5.47
N THR A 287 12.52 -25.28 -6.74
CA THR A 287 12.48 -24.01 -7.48
C THR A 287 11.04 -23.51 -7.69
N ARG A 288 10.09 -24.44 -7.80
CA ARG A 288 8.66 -24.13 -7.89
C ARG A 288 8.16 -23.49 -6.58
N TRP A 289 8.56 -24.02 -5.43
CA TRP A 289 8.21 -23.44 -4.13
C TRP A 289 8.69 -21.99 -4.02
N VAL A 290 9.90 -21.67 -4.51
CA VAL A 290 10.42 -20.29 -4.53
C VAL A 290 9.55 -19.39 -5.40
N ALA A 291 9.22 -19.85 -6.62
CA ALA A 291 8.37 -19.10 -7.53
C ALA A 291 6.96 -18.89 -6.96
N ASP A 292 6.34 -19.92 -6.39
CA ASP A 292 5.00 -19.85 -5.80
C ASP A 292 4.98 -18.99 -4.53
N THR A 293 6.00 -19.09 -3.67
CA THR A 293 6.17 -18.23 -2.49
C THR A 293 6.32 -16.76 -2.89
N TYR A 294 7.09 -16.47 -3.94
CA TYR A 294 7.20 -15.10 -4.44
C TYR A 294 5.88 -14.61 -5.07
N ARG A 295 5.14 -15.49 -5.74
CA ARG A 295 3.81 -15.17 -6.29
C ARG A 295 2.78 -14.78 -5.23
N GLU A 296 2.92 -15.24 -4.00
CA GLU A 296 2.08 -14.76 -2.89
C GLU A 296 2.16 -13.22 -2.74
N ARG A 297 3.30 -12.62 -3.12
CA ARG A 297 3.42 -11.16 -3.26
C ARG A 297 2.56 -10.64 -4.41
N PHE A 298 2.46 -11.35 -5.54
CA PHE A 298 1.68 -10.93 -6.73
C PHE A 298 0.18 -11.22 -6.61
N GLY A 299 -0.25 -12.22 -5.88
CA GLY A 299 -1.67 -12.38 -5.50
C GLY A 299 -2.24 -11.13 -4.83
N ILE A 300 -1.36 -10.22 -4.53
CA ILE A 300 -1.46 -8.89 -3.97
C ILE A 300 -1.50 -7.78 -5.05
N GLU A 301 -1.21 -8.03 -6.33
CA GLU A 301 -1.44 -7.04 -7.41
C GLU A 301 -2.91 -6.60 -7.50
N SER A 302 -3.82 -7.44 -7.06
CA SER A 302 -5.20 -7.01 -6.79
C SER A 302 -5.28 -5.88 -5.76
N SER A 303 -4.28 -5.69 -4.91
CA SER A 303 -4.28 -4.67 -3.85
C SER A 303 -3.79 -3.29 -4.31
N PHE A 304 -2.95 -3.19 -5.35
CA PHE A 304 -2.72 -1.90 -6.02
C PHE A 304 -4.04 -1.36 -6.58
N ARG A 305 -4.84 -2.22 -7.20
CA ARG A 305 -6.21 -1.87 -7.58
C ARG A 305 -7.06 -1.48 -6.38
N GLN A 306 -6.82 -2.05 -5.21
CA GLN A 306 -7.61 -1.80 -4.00
C GLN A 306 -7.23 -0.51 -3.27
N LEU A 307 -5.95 -0.09 -3.28
CA LEU A 307 -5.57 1.26 -2.85
C LEU A 307 -6.26 2.31 -3.74
N HIS A 308 -6.31 2.05 -5.06
CA HIS A 308 -7.05 2.89 -6.00
C HIS A 308 -8.58 2.86 -5.78
N GLN A 309 -9.13 1.91 -5.01
CA GLN A 309 -10.56 1.85 -4.69
C GLN A 309 -11.00 2.72 -3.51
N ALA A 310 -10.06 3.29 -2.75
CA ALA A 310 -10.34 4.13 -1.58
C ALA A 310 -9.46 5.40 -1.53
N ARG A 311 -8.92 5.84 -2.67
CA ARG A 311 -8.03 6.99 -2.71
C ARG A 311 -8.80 8.28 -2.94
N ILE A 312 -8.68 9.23 -2.03
CA ILE A 312 -9.15 10.60 -2.23
C ILE A 312 -8.29 11.28 -3.31
N THR A 313 -8.91 11.87 -4.32
CA THR A 313 -8.22 12.64 -5.35
C THR A 313 -7.93 14.05 -4.84
N THR A 314 -6.78 14.61 -5.18
CA THR A 314 -6.39 15.93 -4.71
C THR A 314 -5.33 16.57 -5.59
N CYS A 315 -5.41 17.89 -5.76
CA CYS A 315 -4.37 18.73 -6.35
C CYS A 315 -3.50 19.44 -5.30
N THR A 316 -3.76 19.25 -3.98
CA THR A 316 -2.98 19.92 -2.92
C THR A 316 -1.49 19.65 -3.07
N ARG A 317 -0.65 20.65 -2.81
CA ARG A 317 0.81 20.49 -2.71
C ARG A 317 1.22 19.95 -1.33
N ASN A 318 0.42 20.14 -0.29
CA ASN A 318 0.74 19.81 1.10
C ASN A 318 1.03 18.30 1.27
N PRO A 319 2.27 17.90 1.63
CA PRO A 319 2.68 16.50 1.75
C PRO A 319 1.99 15.78 2.91
N ALA A 320 1.61 16.50 3.97
CA ALA A 320 0.91 15.90 5.12
C ALA A 320 -0.48 15.44 4.73
N ILE A 321 -1.24 16.23 3.99
CA ILE A 321 -2.57 15.86 3.48
C ILE A 321 -2.44 14.67 2.52
N ARG A 322 -1.44 14.67 1.64
CA ARG A 322 -1.20 13.56 0.71
C ARG A 322 -0.86 12.26 1.43
N LEU A 323 0.04 12.32 2.43
CA LEU A 323 0.38 11.18 3.27
C LEU A 323 -0.85 10.64 4.00
N PHE A 324 -1.66 11.55 4.55
CA PHE A 324 -2.91 11.20 5.23
C PHE A 324 -3.89 10.46 4.30
N TYR A 325 -4.11 10.93 3.07
CA TYR A 325 -5.02 10.27 2.13
C TYR A 325 -4.54 8.88 1.71
N VAL A 326 -3.24 8.70 1.51
CA VAL A 326 -2.66 7.37 1.24
C VAL A 326 -2.84 6.45 2.44
N ALA A 327 -2.55 6.94 3.64
CA ALA A 327 -2.72 6.19 4.88
C ALA A 327 -4.19 5.83 5.13
N LEU A 328 -5.12 6.76 4.91
CA LEU A 328 -6.56 6.52 5.04
C LEU A 328 -7.02 5.34 4.17
N ALA A 329 -6.62 5.32 2.90
CA ALA A 329 -6.96 4.21 2.02
C ALA A 329 -6.42 2.86 2.53
N LEU A 330 -5.20 2.85 3.07
CA LEU A 330 -4.61 1.65 3.67
C LEU A 330 -5.29 1.25 5.00
N ILE A 331 -5.68 2.23 5.81
CA ILE A 331 -6.43 2.00 7.06
C ILE A 331 -7.81 1.41 6.75
N LEU A 332 -8.56 1.98 5.82
CA LEU A 332 -9.85 1.42 5.40
C LEU A 332 -9.72 -0.02 4.87
N ARG A 333 -8.61 -0.31 4.19
CA ARG A 333 -8.28 -1.67 3.77
C ARG A 333 -8.01 -2.59 4.95
N ASN A 334 -7.25 -2.13 5.96
CA ASN A 334 -6.99 -2.89 7.18
C ASN A 334 -8.29 -3.13 7.96
N VAL A 335 -9.17 -2.15 8.07
CA VAL A 335 -10.52 -2.28 8.67
C VAL A 335 -11.30 -3.41 7.99
N TRP A 336 -11.32 -3.42 6.65
CA TRP A 336 -11.98 -4.48 5.89
C TRP A 336 -11.38 -5.87 6.18
N VAL A 337 -10.04 -6.00 6.21
CA VAL A 337 -9.36 -7.27 6.54
C VAL A 337 -9.66 -7.68 7.98
N TRP A 338 -9.69 -6.72 8.90
CA TRP A 338 -10.03 -6.96 10.31
C TRP A 338 -11.45 -7.52 10.47
N PHE A 339 -12.47 -6.92 9.80
CA PHE A 339 -13.84 -7.45 9.82
C PHE A 339 -13.91 -8.88 9.29
N HIS A 340 -13.19 -9.17 8.21
CA HIS A 340 -13.10 -10.55 7.71
C HIS A 340 -12.44 -11.49 8.71
N TRP A 341 -11.38 -11.05 9.37
CA TRP A 341 -10.65 -11.88 10.32
C TRP A 341 -11.44 -12.11 11.61
N GLU A 342 -11.94 -11.05 12.22
CA GLU A 342 -12.56 -11.11 13.56
C GLU A 342 -14.05 -11.49 13.53
N ARG A 343 -14.80 -11.09 12.50
CA ARG A 343 -16.26 -11.18 12.45
C ARG A 343 -16.80 -12.18 11.42
N LEU A 344 -16.25 -12.21 10.24
CA LEU A 344 -16.80 -12.95 9.10
C LEU A 344 -16.11 -14.30 8.85
N SER A 345 -14.93 -14.56 9.44
CA SER A 345 -14.19 -15.81 9.26
C SER A 345 -14.81 -16.95 10.09
N SER A 346 -14.69 -18.15 9.55
CA SER A 346 -15.01 -19.39 10.28
C SER A 346 -13.72 -19.99 10.86
N PRO A 347 -13.67 -20.31 12.18
CA PRO A 347 -12.53 -21.00 12.75
C PRO A 347 -12.41 -22.42 12.17
N ARG A 348 -11.20 -22.85 11.85
CA ARG A 348 -10.83 -24.21 11.46
C ARG A 348 -9.61 -24.65 12.23
N ARG A 349 -9.34 -25.96 12.33
CA ARG A 349 -8.14 -26.49 12.99
C ARG A 349 -6.87 -25.78 12.48
N GLY A 350 -6.20 -25.01 13.35
CA GLY A 350 -4.95 -24.30 13.08
C GLY A 350 -5.05 -23.02 12.23
N ARG A 351 -6.22 -22.64 11.68
CA ARG A 351 -6.41 -21.42 10.87
C ARG A 351 -7.86 -20.93 10.86
N ARG A 352 -8.07 -19.71 10.35
CA ARG A 352 -9.40 -19.18 10.04
C ARG A 352 -9.64 -19.25 8.54
N LEU A 353 -10.86 -19.51 8.11
CA LEU A 353 -11.27 -19.43 6.71
C LEU A 353 -11.89 -18.05 6.46
N LEU A 354 -11.22 -17.22 5.66
CA LEU A 354 -11.75 -15.94 5.22
C LEU A 354 -12.77 -16.16 4.09
N ARG A 355 -13.96 -15.59 4.24
CA ARG A 355 -15.04 -15.64 3.25
C ARG A 355 -15.23 -14.26 2.63
N LEU A 356 -14.38 -13.92 1.68
CA LEU A 356 -14.31 -12.59 1.07
C LEU A 356 -15.57 -12.23 0.27
N GLU A 357 -16.32 -13.23 -0.16
CA GLU A 357 -17.61 -13.08 -0.84
C GLU A 357 -18.69 -12.46 0.03
N ARG A 358 -18.61 -12.61 1.37
CA ARG A 358 -19.61 -12.09 2.31
C ARG A 358 -19.64 -10.57 2.39
N LEU A 359 -18.48 -9.93 2.27
CA LEU A 359 -18.36 -8.48 2.27
C LEU A 359 -17.16 -8.10 1.38
N ARG A 360 -17.43 -7.65 0.17
CA ARG A 360 -16.38 -7.13 -0.72
C ARG A 360 -15.91 -5.76 -0.25
N PHE A 361 -14.65 -5.41 -0.48
CA PHE A 361 -14.11 -4.11 -0.05
C PHE A 361 -14.92 -2.92 -0.61
N LYS A 362 -15.35 -3.00 -1.87
CA LYS A 362 -16.21 -1.95 -2.46
C LYS A 362 -17.56 -1.83 -1.73
N ALA A 363 -18.13 -2.95 -1.27
CA ALA A 363 -19.38 -2.90 -0.50
C ALA A 363 -19.18 -2.21 0.87
N LEU A 364 -18.05 -2.48 1.56
CA LEU A 364 -17.71 -1.77 2.79
C LEU A 364 -17.60 -0.25 2.55
N LEU A 365 -16.95 0.15 1.46
CA LEU A 365 -16.82 1.57 1.11
C LEU A 365 -18.19 2.22 0.81
N LEU A 366 -19.07 1.52 0.10
CA LEU A 366 -20.45 1.98 -0.13
C LEU A 366 -21.23 2.12 1.17
N TRP A 367 -21.03 1.24 2.15
CA TRP A 367 -21.66 1.40 3.47
C TRP A 367 -21.22 2.67 4.19
N LEU A 368 -19.93 3.02 4.12
CA LEU A 368 -19.41 4.28 4.67
C LEU A 368 -19.99 5.50 3.95
N GLN A 369 -20.15 5.43 2.63
CA GLN A 369 -20.80 6.47 1.83
C GLN A 369 -22.27 6.63 2.22
N HIS A 370 -23.04 5.54 2.28
CA HIS A 370 -24.45 5.57 2.68
C HIS A 370 -24.68 6.14 4.08
N MET A 371 -23.77 5.90 5.02
CA MET A 371 -23.86 6.51 6.35
C MET A 371 -23.79 8.04 6.28
N ALA A 372 -22.91 8.59 5.45
CA ALA A 372 -22.84 10.03 5.26
C ALA A 372 -24.08 10.59 4.50
N GLU A 373 -24.52 9.90 3.45
CA GLU A 373 -25.69 10.25 2.68
C GLU A 373 -26.97 10.24 3.54
N SER A 374 -27.08 9.32 4.48
CA SER A 374 -28.22 9.27 5.44
C SER A 374 -28.20 10.44 6.44
N ILE A 375 -27.02 11.00 6.75
CA ILE A 375 -26.88 12.13 7.68
C ILE A 375 -27.09 13.48 6.97
N PHE A 376 -26.48 13.64 5.78
CA PHE A 376 -26.41 14.93 5.09
C PHE A 376 -27.42 15.07 3.95
N GLY A 377 -28.05 13.98 3.52
CA GLY A 377 -28.80 13.93 2.27
C GLY A 377 -27.88 14.00 1.03
N VAL A 378 -28.45 13.70 -0.13
CA VAL A 378 -27.80 13.78 -1.42
C VAL A 378 -28.30 15.02 -2.15
N ALA A 379 -27.40 15.76 -2.79
CA ALA A 379 -27.79 16.88 -3.64
C ALA A 379 -28.38 16.36 -4.95
N GLU A 380 -29.62 16.71 -5.23
CA GLU A 380 -30.38 16.35 -6.44
C GLU A 380 -30.37 17.49 -7.46
N GLU A 381 -29.96 18.71 -7.03
CA GLU A 381 -29.94 19.90 -7.83
C GLU A 381 -28.59 20.60 -7.74
N THR A 382 -28.17 21.23 -8.82
CA THR A 382 -26.98 22.08 -8.84
C THR A 382 -27.42 23.53 -9.08
N PRO A 383 -27.06 24.47 -8.19
CA PRO A 383 -27.37 25.87 -8.43
C PRO A 383 -26.67 26.34 -9.73
N THR A 384 -27.46 26.93 -10.61
CA THR A 384 -26.94 27.63 -11.80
C THR A 384 -26.64 29.06 -11.43
N GLU A 385 -25.47 29.58 -11.78
CA GLU A 385 -25.24 31.03 -11.76
C GLU A 385 -26.18 31.64 -12.80
N ARG A 386 -27.03 32.60 -12.37
CA ARG A 386 -27.71 33.46 -13.34
C ARG A 386 -26.61 34.14 -14.15
N GLN A 387 -26.63 33.94 -15.46
CA GLN A 387 -25.80 34.74 -16.37
C GLN A 387 -26.13 36.21 -16.14
N GLY A 388 -25.33 36.87 -15.32
CA GLY A 388 -25.32 38.34 -15.29
C GLY A 388 -24.98 38.79 -16.69
N LYS A 389 -25.73 39.80 -17.22
CA LYS A 389 -25.39 40.47 -18.48
C LYS A 389 -23.90 40.81 -18.39
N LEU A 390 -23.10 40.26 -19.31
CA LEU A 390 -21.73 40.70 -19.54
C LEU A 390 -21.82 42.19 -19.99
N GLU A 391 -21.65 43.09 -19.03
CA GLU A 391 -21.37 44.48 -19.37
C GLU A 391 -19.93 44.53 -19.90
N TYR A 392 -19.80 44.49 -21.21
CA TYR A 392 -18.56 44.87 -21.87
C TYR A 392 -18.33 46.35 -21.54
N ARG A 393 -17.44 46.66 -20.60
CA ARG A 393 -16.83 47.97 -20.51
C ARG A 393 -15.93 48.16 -21.72
N ALA A 394 -16.34 49.00 -22.63
CA ALA A 394 -15.58 49.50 -23.77
C ALA A 394 -14.34 50.31 -23.29
#